data_282965370efd6b9a5f898515571e83df
#
_entry.id   282965370efd6b9a5f898515571e83df
#
_cell.length_a   1.000
_cell.length_b   1.000
_cell.length_c   1.000
_cell.angle_alpha   90.00
_cell.angle_beta   90.00
_cell.angle_gamma   90.00
#
_symmetry.space_group_name_H-M   'P 1'
#
loop_
_entity.id
_entity.type
_entity.pdbx_description
1 polymer ?
#
loop_
_entity_poly.entity_id
_entity_poly.type
_entity_poly.pdbx_seq_one_letter_code
_entity_poly.pdbx_strand_id
1 'polypeptide(L)'
;MSAGSAVALLTEQTTVAVTCSLMPLPQERLLMNEIPLYPLRFEPIYQYRVWGGRRLASLLSTRLPGDDPVGEAWLLSDRDDQASLVAGGPLKGRTLRQLSAQFPQQLLGKLSGRFSRFPLLLKFLDVRTRFSVQVHPSDAHAHLIPAGDAGKTEAWVVMEGGREARVFGGLKTGTSADSLRQAIANGTVADQLAGFTPKPADVVFIRAGTVHSLSDVIVFEVQQNSDVTFRLYDWDQCDPRTGQRRPLQVEQALACIDFERGAIGPVTPVVEQTQPVLREKLVQCDKFGMTRITAQFPFIVGATALPRVLVCLAGNGQLEHAGRNYAFGKGAVLLLPAVVGECSCRPQGVVSVLELSLPEVS
;
A
#
# COMPACT_ATOMS: atom_id res chain seq x y z
N MET A 1 -53.31 26.63 -61.97
CA MET A 1 -51.92 26.51 -62.36
C MET A 1 -51.15 26.52 -61.05
N SER A 2 -50.82 25.34 -60.48
CA SER A 2 -50.24 25.19 -59.21
C SER A 2 -48.89 24.41 -59.34
N ALA A 3 -47.88 24.98 -58.84
CA ALA A 3 -46.59 24.32 -58.74
C ALA A 3 -46.41 23.82 -57.27
N GLY A 4 -46.37 22.53 -57.15
CA GLY A 4 -46.08 21.90 -55.87
C GLY A 4 -44.57 21.83 -55.58
N SER A 5 -44.16 22.25 -54.42
CA SER A 5 -42.80 22.07 -53.88
C SER A 5 -42.75 20.79 -53.12
N ALA A 6 -41.86 19.89 -53.50
CA ALA A 6 -41.50 18.70 -52.75
C ALA A 6 -40.40 19.04 -51.71
N VAL A 7 -40.67 18.74 -50.44
CA VAL A 7 -39.70 18.84 -49.35
C VAL A 7 -39.00 17.49 -49.23
N ALA A 8 -37.69 17.48 -49.41
CA ALA A 8 -36.84 16.31 -49.19
C ALA A 8 -36.49 16.21 -47.69
N LEU A 9 -36.90 15.12 -47.06
CA LEU A 9 -36.48 14.73 -45.73
C LEU A 9 -35.10 14.05 -45.80
N LEU A 10 -34.10 14.70 -45.25
CA LEU A 10 -32.80 14.11 -44.99
C LEU A 10 -32.87 13.33 -43.67
N THR A 11 -32.79 12.02 -43.75
CA THR A 11 -32.60 11.15 -42.58
C THR A 11 -31.14 11.10 -42.23
N GLU A 12 -30.76 11.68 -41.09
CA GLU A 12 -29.46 11.47 -40.47
C GLU A 12 -29.36 10.04 -39.93
N GLN A 13 -28.48 9.25 -40.51
CA GLN A 13 -28.09 7.97 -39.97
C GLN A 13 -26.98 8.18 -38.92
N THR A 14 -27.37 8.09 -37.64
CA THR A 14 -26.42 8.07 -36.53
C THR A 14 -25.70 6.71 -36.50
N THR A 15 -24.46 6.68 -36.94
CA THR A 15 -23.60 5.48 -36.84
C THR A 15 -23.12 5.37 -35.41
N VAL A 16 -23.72 4.48 -34.63
CA VAL A 16 -23.21 4.09 -33.32
C VAL A 16 -22.00 3.16 -33.54
N ALA A 17 -20.81 3.65 -33.29
CA ALA A 17 -19.61 2.81 -33.25
C ALA A 17 -19.66 1.93 -32.02
N VAL A 18 -20.03 0.67 -32.16
CA VAL A 18 -19.88 -0.36 -31.15
C VAL A 18 -18.40 -0.74 -31.11
N THR A 19 -17.68 -0.23 -30.14
CA THR A 19 -16.34 -0.73 -29.81
C THR A 19 -16.47 -2.14 -29.23
N CYS A 20 -16.36 -3.13 -30.11
CA CYS A 20 -16.26 -4.53 -29.71
C CYS A 20 -14.90 -4.72 -29.03
N SER A 21 -14.91 -4.80 -27.68
CA SER A 21 -13.76 -5.25 -26.93
C SER A 21 -13.46 -6.68 -27.33
N LEU A 22 -12.41 -6.90 -28.12
CA LEU A 22 -11.97 -8.21 -28.56
C LEU A 22 -11.62 -9.04 -27.32
N MET A 23 -12.52 -9.95 -26.92
CA MET A 23 -12.15 -11.02 -26.01
C MET A 23 -11.05 -11.86 -26.68
N PRO A 24 -9.98 -12.23 -25.99
CA PRO A 24 -8.95 -13.07 -26.55
C PRO A 24 -9.54 -14.38 -27.06
N LEU A 25 -9.08 -14.83 -28.23
CA LEU A 25 -9.52 -16.07 -28.86
C LEU A 25 -9.28 -17.25 -27.92
N PRO A 26 -10.06 -18.34 -27.99
CA PRO A 26 -9.94 -19.51 -27.10
C PRO A 26 -8.54 -20.12 -27.02
N GLN A 27 -7.75 -20.07 -28.09
CA GLN A 27 -6.36 -20.53 -28.12
C GLN A 27 -5.40 -19.68 -27.30
N GLU A 28 -5.58 -18.35 -27.28
CA GLU A 28 -4.78 -17.45 -26.41
C GLU A 28 -5.11 -17.69 -24.93
N ARG A 29 -6.35 -18.01 -24.61
CA ARG A 29 -6.77 -18.38 -23.25
C ARG A 29 -6.15 -19.69 -22.76
N LEU A 30 -6.01 -20.70 -23.65
CA LEU A 30 -5.37 -21.99 -23.33
C LEU A 30 -3.87 -21.83 -23.09
N LEU A 31 -3.16 -21.08 -23.94
CA LEU A 31 -1.71 -20.81 -23.81
C LEU A 31 -1.40 -19.96 -22.55
N MET A 32 -2.29 -19.06 -22.14
CA MET A 32 -2.10 -18.25 -20.96
C MET A 32 -2.27 -19.01 -19.63
N ASN A 33 -3.08 -20.07 -19.59
CA ASN A 33 -3.23 -20.93 -18.41
C ASN A 33 -1.99 -21.80 -18.15
N GLU A 34 -1.06 -21.91 -19.10
CA GLU A 34 0.16 -22.70 -18.97
C GLU A 34 1.38 -21.90 -18.52
N ILE A 35 1.28 -20.55 -18.45
CA ILE A 35 2.39 -19.73 -17.98
C ILE A 35 2.40 -19.77 -16.44
N PRO A 36 3.38 -20.41 -15.81
CA PRO A 36 3.50 -20.38 -14.36
C PRO A 36 3.82 -18.96 -13.91
N LEU A 37 3.21 -18.50 -12.81
CA LEU A 37 3.55 -17.23 -12.20
C LEU A 37 5.03 -17.26 -11.74
N TYR A 38 5.67 -16.12 -11.79
CA TYR A 38 7.07 -15.90 -11.43
C TYR A 38 7.15 -14.74 -10.43
N PRO A 39 8.32 -14.42 -9.85
CA PRO A 39 8.46 -13.24 -9.01
C PRO A 39 8.02 -11.97 -9.75
N LEU A 40 6.95 -11.33 -9.28
CA LEU A 40 6.28 -10.22 -9.95
C LEU A 40 6.72 -8.88 -9.39
N ARG A 41 7.01 -7.95 -10.29
CA ARG A 41 7.19 -6.53 -10.00
C ARG A 41 6.07 -5.74 -10.69
N PHE A 42 5.64 -4.67 -10.05
CA PHE A 42 4.56 -3.84 -10.57
C PHE A 42 5.05 -2.42 -10.86
N GLU A 43 4.36 -1.75 -11.76
CA GLU A 43 4.56 -0.34 -12.03
C GLU A 43 3.98 0.48 -10.88
N PRO A 44 4.71 1.47 -10.33
CA PRO A 44 4.18 2.31 -9.27
C PRO A 44 3.01 3.17 -9.75
N ILE A 45 1.96 3.26 -8.94
CA ILE A 45 0.84 4.17 -9.14
C ILE A 45 1.08 5.40 -8.27
N TYR A 46 1.36 6.54 -8.90
CA TYR A 46 1.69 7.78 -8.18
C TYR A 46 0.44 8.57 -7.85
N GLN A 47 0.35 9.04 -6.60
CA GLN A 47 -0.78 9.82 -6.09
C GLN A 47 -0.32 11.22 -5.70
N TYR A 48 -0.99 12.23 -6.24
CA TYR A 48 -0.91 13.57 -5.72
C TYR A 48 -1.48 13.62 -4.29
N ARG A 49 -0.75 14.27 -3.39
CA ARG A 49 -1.23 14.60 -2.05
C ARG A 49 -0.74 15.99 -1.69
N VAL A 50 -1.61 16.83 -1.11
CA VAL A 50 -1.28 18.21 -0.71
C VAL A 50 -0.07 18.30 0.22
N TRP A 51 0.14 17.28 1.04
CA TRP A 51 1.26 17.16 1.98
C TRP A 51 2.52 16.50 1.38
N GLY A 52 2.44 16.06 0.12
CA GLY A 52 3.49 15.29 -0.54
C GLY A 52 4.75 16.08 -0.86
N GLY A 53 5.80 15.35 -1.19
CA GLY A 53 7.06 15.85 -1.69
C GLY A 53 7.42 15.30 -3.06
N ARG A 54 8.73 15.24 -3.35
CA ARG A 54 9.27 14.63 -4.57
C ARG A 54 10.49 13.73 -4.28
N ARG A 55 10.71 13.37 -3.00
CA ARG A 55 11.84 12.53 -2.57
C ARG A 55 11.70 11.07 -3.05
N LEU A 56 10.48 10.62 -3.39
CA LEU A 56 10.25 9.29 -3.98
C LEU A 56 11.00 9.09 -5.31
N ALA A 57 11.34 10.17 -6.04
CA ALA A 57 12.18 10.08 -7.25
C ALA A 57 13.54 9.44 -6.95
N SER A 58 14.19 9.87 -5.88
CA SER A 58 15.49 9.33 -5.44
C SER A 58 15.33 7.93 -4.86
N LEU A 59 14.32 7.71 -4.02
CA LEU A 59 14.08 6.40 -3.39
C LEU A 59 13.84 5.29 -4.41
N LEU A 60 13.02 5.56 -5.43
CA LEU A 60 12.63 4.60 -6.46
C LEU A 60 13.54 4.65 -7.70
N SER A 61 14.56 5.53 -7.70
CA SER A 61 15.47 5.76 -8.84
C SER A 61 14.70 5.96 -10.15
N THR A 62 13.66 6.80 -10.13
CA THR A 62 12.77 7.02 -11.26
C THR A 62 12.31 8.47 -11.36
N ARG A 63 11.90 8.89 -12.56
CA ARG A 63 11.27 10.19 -12.75
C ARG A 63 9.81 10.13 -12.30
N LEU A 64 9.42 11.06 -11.42
CA LEU A 64 8.03 11.22 -11.04
C LEU A 64 7.24 11.96 -12.13
N PRO A 65 5.93 11.69 -12.26
CA PRO A 65 5.08 12.39 -13.22
C PRO A 65 4.94 13.88 -12.85
N GLY A 66 4.86 14.74 -13.86
CA GLY A 66 4.63 16.17 -13.72
C GLY A 66 5.55 16.87 -12.72
N ASP A 67 5.12 18.05 -12.24
CA ASP A 67 5.86 18.88 -11.28
C ASP A 67 5.15 18.96 -9.91
N ASP A 68 3.95 18.47 -9.81
CA ASP A 68 3.16 18.47 -8.59
C ASP A 68 3.76 17.57 -7.49
N PRO A 69 3.41 17.82 -6.22
CA PRO A 69 3.74 16.92 -5.14
C PRO A 69 3.23 15.50 -5.37
N VAL A 70 4.09 14.50 -5.16
CA VAL A 70 3.72 13.09 -5.15
C VAL A 70 3.86 12.59 -3.72
N GLY A 71 2.72 12.48 -3.02
CA GLY A 71 2.74 12.04 -1.63
C GLY A 71 2.80 10.53 -1.47
N GLU A 72 2.28 9.76 -2.45
CA GLU A 72 2.27 8.31 -2.37
C GLU A 72 2.69 7.67 -3.69
N ALA A 73 3.39 6.53 -3.59
CA ALA A 73 3.61 5.58 -4.67
C ALA A 73 3.05 4.22 -4.23
N TRP A 74 1.97 3.77 -4.85
CA TRP A 74 1.40 2.46 -4.59
C TRP A 74 2.14 1.41 -5.41
N LEU A 75 2.74 0.44 -4.74
CA LEU A 75 3.63 -0.54 -5.34
C LEU A 75 2.97 -1.91 -5.53
N LEU A 76 1.95 -2.19 -4.74
CA LEU A 76 1.12 -3.38 -4.83
C LEU A 76 -0.29 -3.00 -4.44
N SER A 77 -1.22 -3.04 -5.39
CA SER A 77 -2.62 -2.69 -5.19
C SER A 77 -3.53 -3.61 -6.01
N ASP A 78 -4.54 -4.17 -5.36
CA ASP A 78 -5.64 -4.90 -6.00
C ASP A 78 -6.97 -4.17 -5.77
N ARG A 79 -6.97 -2.84 -5.99
CA ARG A 79 -8.18 -2.00 -5.93
C ARG A 79 -8.75 -1.82 -7.34
N ASP A 80 -10.09 -1.66 -7.45
CA ASP A 80 -10.80 -1.78 -8.73
C ASP A 80 -10.30 -0.82 -9.82
N ASP A 81 -10.14 0.46 -9.49
CA ASP A 81 -9.73 1.53 -10.39
C ASP A 81 -8.21 1.82 -10.35
N GLN A 82 -7.50 1.20 -9.42
CA GLN A 82 -6.07 1.41 -9.16
C GLN A 82 -5.33 0.09 -8.92
N ALA A 83 -5.62 -0.93 -9.72
CA ALA A 83 -4.90 -2.20 -9.67
C ALA A 83 -3.52 -2.08 -10.33
N SER A 84 -2.49 -2.51 -9.62
CA SER A 84 -1.11 -2.47 -10.09
C SER A 84 -0.90 -3.30 -11.35
N LEU A 85 -0.16 -2.77 -12.33
CA LEU A 85 0.22 -3.43 -13.58
C LEU A 85 1.55 -4.15 -13.43
N VAL A 86 1.64 -5.38 -13.90
CA VAL A 86 2.90 -6.13 -13.97
C VAL A 86 3.90 -5.39 -14.86
N ALA A 87 5.09 -5.07 -14.33
CA ALA A 87 6.08 -4.23 -14.99
C ALA A 87 6.90 -4.98 -16.06
N GLY A 88 6.98 -6.31 -16.00
CA GLY A 88 7.84 -7.05 -16.92
C GLY A 88 7.54 -8.54 -16.99
N GLY A 89 8.19 -9.22 -17.94
CA GLY A 89 8.01 -10.64 -18.20
C GLY A 89 6.76 -10.95 -19.03
N PRO A 90 6.39 -12.24 -19.18
CA PRO A 90 5.28 -12.69 -20.03
C PRO A 90 3.89 -12.10 -19.64
N LEU A 91 3.73 -11.68 -18.40
CA LEU A 91 2.46 -11.11 -17.90
C LEU A 91 2.49 -9.57 -17.83
N LYS A 92 3.47 -8.92 -18.47
CA LYS A 92 3.56 -7.45 -18.51
C LYS A 92 2.24 -6.81 -18.94
N GLY A 93 1.81 -5.77 -18.21
CA GLY A 93 0.57 -5.03 -18.47
C GLY A 93 -0.69 -5.70 -17.92
N ARG A 94 -0.61 -6.91 -17.36
CA ARG A 94 -1.73 -7.52 -16.64
C ARG A 94 -1.87 -6.87 -15.28
N THR A 95 -3.11 -6.66 -14.82
CA THR A 95 -3.35 -6.13 -13.49
C THR A 95 -3.26 -7.22 -12.42
N LEU A 96 -2.87 -6.86 -11.20
CA LEU A 96 -2.93 -7.77 -10.05
C LEU A 96 -4.34 -8.35 -9.88
N ARG A 97 -5.39 -7.54 -10.12
CA ARG A 97 -6.79 -7.98 -10.13
C ARG A 97 -7.04 -9.12 -11.12
N GLN A 98 -6.52 -8.99 -12.35
CA GLN A 98 -6.65 -10.05 -13.35
C GLN A 98 -5.91 -11.33 -12.93
N LEU A 99 -4.73 -11.18 -12.31
CA LEU A 99 -3.97 -12.34 -11.81
C LEU A 99 -4.69 -13.02 -10.65
N SER A 100 -5.25 -12.24 -9.71
CA SER A 100 -6.05 -12.77 -8.58
C SER A 100 -7.26 -13.56 -9.05
N ALA A 101 -7.93 -13.10 -10.12
CA ALA A 101 -9.10 -13.76 -10.69
C ALA A 101 -8.74 -15.00 -11.54
N GLN A 102 -7.66 -14.94 -12.32
CA GLN A 102 -7.30 -16.01 -13.27
C GLN A 102 -6.44 -17.11 -12.65
N PHE A 103 -5.57 -16.76 -11.70
CA PHE A 103 -4.59 -17.67 -11.12
C PHE A 103 -4.66 -17.72 -9.58
N PRO A 104 -5.85 -17.84 -8.96
CA PRO A 104 -5.97 -17.72 -7.50
C PRO A 104 -5.14 -18.79 -6.78
N GLN A 105 -5.07 -20.02 -7.30
CA GLN A 105 -4.27 -21.11 -6.71
C GLN A 105 -2.75 -20.84 -6.85
N GLN A 106 -2.30 -20.40 -8.02
CA GLN A 106 -0.88 -20.09 -8.22
C GLN A 106 -0.44 -18.88 -7.40
N LEU A 107 -1.33 -17.87 -7.27
CA LEU A 107 -1.03 -16.62 -6.56
C LEU A 107 -1.07 -16.81 -5.05
N LEU A 108 -2.14 -17.41 -4.52
CA LEU A 108 -2.44 -17.48 -3.10
C LEU A 108 -2.19 -18.85 -2.46
N GLY A 109 -2.06 -19.92 -3.27
CA GLY A 109 -1.78 -21.26 -2.77
C GLY A 109 -2.80 -21.75 -1.74
N LYS A 110 -2.33 -22.10 -0.54
CA LYS A 110 -3.17 -22.54 0.58
C LYS A 110 -4.21 -21.50 1.03
N LEU A 111 -4.03 -20.24 0.66
CA LEU A 111 -4.95 -19.14 1.00
C LEU A 111 -5.97 -18.86 -0.12
N SER A 112 -5.93 -19.62 -1.21
CA SER A 112 -6.89 -19.49 -2.32
C SER A 112 -8.32 -19.71 -1.84
N GLY A 113 -9.24 -18.88 -2.34
CA GLY A 113 -10.65 -18.90 -1.92
C GLY A 113 -10.92 -18.13 -0.62
N ARG A 114 -9.88 -17.74 0.13
CA ARG A 114 -10.01 -16.99 1.37
C ARG A 114 -10.17 -15.48 1.14
N PHE A 115 -9.62 -14.99 0.06
CA PHE A 115 -9.66 -13.59 -0.33
C PHE A 115 -10.22 -13.43 -1.74
N SER A 116 -11.16 -12.52 -1.91
CA SER A 116 -11.69 -12.13 -3.23
C SER A 116 -10.73 -11.22 -4.00
N ARG A 117 -9.75 -10.63 -3.30
CA ARG A 117 -8.70 -9.71 -3.77
C ARG A 117 -7.40 -10.04 -3.07
N PHE A 118 -6.27 -9.60 -3.64
CA PHE A 118 -5.02 -9.62 -2.89
C PHE A 118 -5.17 -8.72 -1.65
N PRO A 119 -4.95 -9.24 -0.42
CA PRO A 119 -5.49 -8.60 0.80
C PRO A 119 -4.63 -7.44 1.34
N LEU A 120 -3.50 -7.13 0.71
CA LEU A 120 -2.61 -6.05 1.13
C LEU A 120 -2.52 -4.94 0.09
N LEU A 121 -2.34 -3.72 0.57
CA LEU A 121 -1.94 -2.55 -0.20
C LEU A 121 -0.60 -2.06 0.35
N LEU A 122 0.40 -1.87 -0.54
CA LEU A 122 1.75 -1.46 -0.18
C LEU A 122 2.08 -0.13 -0.85
N LYS A 123 2.63 0.80 -0.07
CA LYS A 123 2.94 2.14 -0.53
C LYS A 123 4.29 2.62 0.00
N PHE A 124 4.90 3.56 -0.72
CA PHE A 124 5.81 4.54 -0.10
C PHE A 124 5.07 5.86 0.05
N LEU A 125 5.22 6.49 1.21
CA LEU A 125 4.71 7.82 1.50
C LEU A 125 5.88 8.80 1.60
N ASP A 126 5.81 9.92 0.89
CA ASP A 126 6.72 11.06 1.06
C ASP A 126 5.94 12.20 1.70
N VAL A 127 5.97 12.26 3.02
CA VAL A 127 5.29 13.30 3.80
C VAL A 127 6.26 14.47 3.96
N ARG A 128 6.12 15.47 3.11
CA ARG A 128 7.00 16.66 3.14
C ARG A 128 6.56 17.70 4.14
N THR A 129 5.24 17.87 4.31
CA THR A 129 4.67 18.79 5.30
C THR A 129 4.03 18.01 6.43
N ARG A 130 2.74 18.16 6.67
CA ARG A 130 2.01 17.46 7.73
C ARG A 130 0.92 16.58 7.13
N PHE A 131 0.98 15.31 7.46
CA PHE A 131 -0.10 14.35 7.20
C PHE A 131 -1.30 14.69 8.09
N SER A 132 -2.52 14.51 7.62
CA SER A 132 -3.69 14.76 8.48
C SER A 132 -3.65 13.90 9.74
N VAL A 133 -4.17 14.42 10.85
CA VAL A 133 -4.50 13.60 12.02
C VAL A 133 -5.71 12.76 11.65
N GLN A 134 -5.55 11.45 11.70
CA GLN A 134 -6.53 10.52 11.18
C GLN A 134 -6.60 9.24 12.01
N VAL A 135 -7.66 8.48 11.77
CA VAL A 135 -7.85 7.14 12.31
C VAL A 135 -8.53 6.27 11.28
N HIS A 136 -8.30 4.97 11.37
CA HIS A 136 -8.92 3.97 10.50
C HIS A 136 -9.85 3.05 11.29
N PRO A 137 -11.01 2.68 10.71
CA PRO A 137 -11.91 1.70 11.34
C PRO A 137 -11.29 0.29 11.31
N SER A 138 -11.66 -0.54 12.24
CA SER A 138 -11.45 -2.00 12.17
C SER A 138 -12.58 -2.66 11.37
N ASP A 139 -12.39 -3.93 10.94
CA ASP A 139 -13.44 -4.69 10.26
C ASP A 139 -14.74 -4.82 11.08
N ALA A 140 -14.64 -4.68 12.43
CA ALA A 140 -15.82 -4.67 13.32
C ALA A 140 -16.70 -3.42 13.13
N HIS A 141 -16.16 -2.34 12.55
CA HIS A 141 -16.90 -1.11 12.27
C HIS A 141 -17.49 -1.11 10.85
N ALA A 142 -18.00 -2.26 10.38
CA ALA A 142 -18.49 -2.45 9.02
C ALA A 142 -19.52 -1.40 8.58
N HIS A 143 -20.34 -0.87 9.52
CA HIS A 143 -21.33 0.18 9.25
C HIS A 143 -20.72 1.56 8.89
N LEU A 144 -19.44 1.77 9.20
CA LEU A 144 -18.68 2.98 8.84
C LEU A 144 -17.84 2.80 7.57
N ILE A 145 -17.68 1.56 7.11
CA ILE A 145 -16.83 1.21 5.98
C ILE A 145 -17.66 1.22 4.69
N PRO A 146 -17.23 1.90 3.62
CA PRO A 146 -17.90 1.84 2.34
C PRO A 146 -18.03 0.40 1.82
N ALA A 147 -19.12 0.09 1.12
CA ALA A 147 -19.35 -1.23 0.55
C ALA A 147 -18.18 -1.67 -0.34
N GLY A 148 -17.66 -2.87 -0.11
CA GLY A 148 -16.53 -3.45 -0.85
C GLY A 148 -15.15 -3.02 -0.35
N ASP A 149 -15.06 -2.22 0.71
CA ASP A 149 -13.81 -1.90 1.40
C ASP A 149 -13.66 -2.73 2.71
N ALA A 150 -12.60 -2.53 3.45
CA ALA A 150 -12.26 -3.25 4.67
C ALA A 150 -11.78 -2.27 5.76
N GLY A 151 -11.62 -2.77 6.98
CA GLY A 151 -10.88 -2.07 8.01
C GLY A 151 -9.43 -1.80 7.57
N LYS A 152 -8.70 -0.96 8.32
CA LYS A 152 -7.34 -0.61 7.95
C LYS A 152 -6.41 -0.67 9.16
N THR A 153 -5.76 -1.81 9.32
CA THR A 153 -4.59 -2.00 10.17
C THR A 153 -3.36 -1.91 9.29
N GLU A 154 -2.34 -1.17 9.74
CA GLU A 154 -1.15 -0.88 8.96
C GLU A 154 0.12 -0.90 9.79
N ALA A 155 1.27 -0.95 9.12
CA ALA A 155 2.57 -0.75 9.73
C ALA A 155 3.45 0.10 8.81
N TRP A 156 4.24 0.96 9.42
CA TRP A 156 5.22 1.79 8.73
C TRP A 156 6.64 1.35 9.03
N VAL A 157 7.51 1.46 8.03
CA VAL A 157 8.96 1.41 8.22
C VAL A 157 9.52 2.75 7.79
N VAL A 158 10.20 3.44 8.67
CA VAL A 158 10.82 4.74 8.40
C VAL A 158 12.00 4.52 7.45
N MET A 159 11.91 5.08 6.26
CA MET A 159 12.98 5.03 5.26
C MET A 159 13.96 6.18 5.42
N GLU A 160 13.42 7.38 5.64
CA GLU A 160 14.20 8.62 5.83
C GLU A 160 13.42 9.57 6.71
N GLY A 161 14.10 10.28 7.61
CA GLY A 161 13.55 11.39 8.38
C GLY A 161 14.20 12.70 7.94
N GLY A 162 13.39 13.75 7.74
CA GLY A 162 13.88 15.11 7.56
C GLY A 162 14.27 15.76 8.89
N ARG A 163 14.60 17.02 8.84
CA ARG A 163 15.04 17.79 10.03
C ARG A 163 13.95 17.90 11.10
N GLU A 164 12.69 17.98 10.66
CA GLU A 164 11.51 18.15 11.50
C GLU A 164 10.66 16.88 11.55
N ALA A 165 11.29 15.73 11.32
CA ALA A 165 10.62 14.44 11.31
C ALA A 165 9.89 14.18 12.61
N ARG A 166 8.59 13.87 12.50
CA ARG A 166 7.73 13.55 13.63
C ARG A 166 6.75 12.46 13.27
N VAL A 167 6.58 11.52 14.17
CA VAL A 167 5.48 10.55 14.16
C VAL A 167 4.58 10.85 15.35
N PHE A 168 3.30 11.01 15.09
CA PHE A 168 2.27 11.02 16.13
C PHE A 168 1.59 9.66 16.11
N GLY A 169 1.57 9.00 17.26
CA GLY A 169 1.01 7.66 17.40
C GLY A 169 0.25 7.48 18.72
N GLY A 170 -1.07 7.42 18.61
CA GLY A 170 -1.98 7.33 19.74
C GLY A 170 -2.24 8.67 20.43
N LEU A 171 -3.12 8.61 21.40
CA LEU A 171 -3.54 9.73 22.23
C LEU A 171 -2.76 9.75 23.54
N LYS A 172 -2.58 10.94 24.11
CA LYS A 172 -2.05 11.08 25.48
C LYS A 172 -3.03 10.51 26.50
N THR A 173 -2.49 10.01 27.60
CA THR A 173 -3.30 9.51 28.72
C THR A 173 -4.31 10.55 29.19
N GLY A 174 -5.56 10.13 29.40
CA GLY A 174 -6.66 10.98 29.85
C GLY A 174 -7.38 11.74 28.72
N THR A 175 -6.99 11.58 27.46
CA THR A 175 -7.74 12.12 26.34
C THR A 175 -9.06 11.35 26.18
N SER A 176 -10.17 12.08 26.19
CA SER A 176 -11.53 11.56 25.96
C SER A 176 -12.09 12.04 24.62
N ALA A 177 -13.21 11.46 24.20
CA ALA A 177 -13.91 11.91 22.98
C ALA A 177 -14.29 13.40 23.07
N ASP A 178 -14.75 13.86 24.24
CA ASP A 178 -15.16 15.25 24.44
C ASP A 178 -13.96 16.19 24.43
N SER A 179 -12.85 15.84 25.13
CA SER A 179 -11.64 16.66 25.11
C SER A 179 -11.02 16.74 23.72
N LEU A 180 -11.05 15.62 22.96
CA LEU A 180 -10.56 15.59 21.58
C LEU A 180 -11.45 16.43 20.64
N ARG A 181 -12.78 16.34 20.78
CA ARG A 181 -13.72 17.18 20.01
C ARG A 181 -13.51 18.67 20.28
N GLN A 182 -13.28 19.04 21.54
CA GLN A 182 -12.96 20.42 21.92
C GLN A 182 -11.61 20.87 21.35
N ALA A 183 -10.59 20.01 21.40
CA ALA A 183 -9.27 20.30 20.82
C ALA A 183 -9.33 20.50 19.30
N ILE A 184 -10.18 19.71 18.58
CA ILE A 184 -10.43 19.90 17.15
C ILE A 184 -11.05 21.29 16.90
N ALA A 185 -12.09 21.66 17.65
CA ALA A 185 -12.76 22.94 17.50
C ALA A 185 -11.82 24.14 17.77
N ASN A 186 -10.86 23.97 18.68
CA ASN A 186 -9.91 25.01 19.07
C ASN A 186 -8.59 24.99 18.26
N GLY A 187 -8.40 24.03 17.35
CA GLY A 187 -7.15 23.86 16.60
C GLY A 187 -5.94 23.37 17.42
N THR A 188 -6.20 22.79 18.61
CA THR A 188 -5.16 22.33 19.57
C THR A 188 -5.00 20.80 19.61
N VAL A 189 -5.39 20.10 18.53
CA VAL A 189 -5.36 18.64 18.45
C VAL A 189 -3.97 18.06 18.75
N ALA A 190 -2.91 18.74 18.34
CA ALA A 190 -1.53 18.31 18.60
C ALA A 190 -1.24 18.11 20.10
N ASP A 191 -1.93 18.85 20.97
CA ASP A 191 -1.75 18.74 22.43
C ASP A 191 -2.33 17.44 23.01
N GLN A 192 -3.21 16.80 22.27
CA GLN A 192 -3.82 15.50 22.61
C GLN A 192 -3.04 14.30 22.09
N LEU A 193 -2.07 14.53 21.17
CA LEU A 193 -1.34 13.46 20.51
C LEU A 193 -0.06 13.08 21.26
N ALA A 194 0.21 11.80 21.37
CA ALA A 194 1.54 11.31 21.70
C ALA A 194 2.40 11.31 20.44
N GLY A 195 3.69 11.60 20.58
CA GLY A 195 4.57 11.66 19.42
C GLY A 195 6.04 11.54 19.76
N PHE A 196 6.83 11.11 18.79
CA PHE A 196 8.26 10.91 18.90
C PHE A 196 9.00 11.31 17.62
N THR A 197 10.31 11.51 17.71
CA THR A 197 11.18 11.72 16.56
C THR A 197 11.61 10.35 16.03
N PRO A 198 11.22 9.97 14.80
CA PRO A 198 11.57 8.68 14.24
C PRO A 198 13.02 8.61 13.78
N LYS A 199 13.58 7.40 13.76
CA LYS A 199 14.88 7.09 13.17
C LYS A 199 14.71 6.19 11.95
N PRO A 200 15.62 6.26 10.96
CA PRO A 200 15.62 5.28 9.87
C PRO A 200 15.60 3.85 10.40
N ALA A 201 14.80 2.98 9.75
CA ALA A 201 14.52 1.61 10.12
C ALA A 201 13.63 1.40 11.37
N ASP A 202 13.16 2.47 12.04
CA ASP A 202 12.07 2.33 13.02
C ASP A 202 10.84 1.75 12.36
N VAL A 203 10.16 0.88 13.09
CA VAL A 203 8.88 0.28 12.67
C VAL A 203 7.79 0.75 13.60
N VAL A 204 6.67 1.21 13.06
CA VAL A 204 5.51 1.66 13.82
C VAL A 204 4.31 0.81 13.43
N PHE A 205 3.73 0.10 14.40
CA PHE A 205 2.55 -0.71 14.18
C PHE A 205 1.28 0.05 14.59
N ILE A 206 0.42 0.31 13.62
CA ILE A 206 -0.80 1.10 13.77
C ILE A 206 -2.00 0.18 13.59
N ARG A 207 -2.54 -0.29 14.71
CA ARG A 207 -3.80 -1.03 14.69
C ARG A 207 -4.95 -0.08 14.36
N ALA A 208 -5.95 -0.58 13.65
CA ALA A 208 -7.20 0.14 13.48
C ALA A 208 -7.70 0.71 14.82
N GLY A 209 -8.27 1.92 14.82
CA GLY A 209 -8.64 2.67 16.02
C GLY A 209 -7.52 3.51 16.65
N THR A 210 -6.28 3.45 16.15
CA THR A 210 -5.18 4.30 16.63
C THR A 210 -5.18 5.63 15.89
N VAL A 211 -5.26 6.75 16.61
CA VAL A 211 -5.08 8.09 16.02
C VAL A 211 -3.60 8.28 15.66
N HIS A 212 -3.32 8.77 14.46
CA HIS A 212 -1.94 8.92 14.00
C HIS A 212 -1.77 10.07 13.00
N SER A 213 -0.53 10.51 12.85
CA SER A 213 -0.09 11.50 11.85
C SER A 213 1.43 11.41 11.64
N LEU A 214 1.91 11.98 10.54
CA LEU A 214 3.32 12.05 10.15
C LEU A 214 3.72 13.46 9.73
N SER A 215 4.99 13.78 9.85
CA SER A 215 5.59 15.04 9.38
C SER A 215 7.03 14.82 8.96
N ASP A 216 7.42 15.34 7.81
CA ASP A 216 8.78 15.36 7.24
C ASP A 216 9.51 14.01 7.26
N VAL A 217 8.82 12.95 6.80
CA VAL A 217 9.37 11.58 6.72
C VAL A 217 9.05 10.92 5.39
N ILE A 218 9.86 9.93 5.00
CA ILE A 218 9.52 8.93 4.01
C ILE A 218 9.32 7.61 4.76
N VAL A 219 8.17 6.97 4.55
CA VAL A 219 7.89 5.65 5.11
C VAL A 219 7.49 4.66 4.03
N PHE A 220 7.85 3.40 4.20
CA PHE A 220 7.17 2.27 3.58
C PHE A 220 5.97 1.91 4.42
N GLU A 221 4.82 1.72 3.80
CA GLU A 221 3.56 1.33 4.44
C GLU A 221 3.07 0.00 3.89
N VAL A 222 2.76 -0.93 4.78
CA VAL A 222 1.94 -2.11 4.51
C VAL A 222 0.63 -1.99 5.27
N GLN A 223 -0.48 -2.25 4.60
CA GLN A 223 -1.83 -2.15 5.16
C GLN A 223 -2.77 -3.21 4.58
N GLN A 224 -3.90 -3.44 5.25
CA GLN A 224 -5.03 -4.13 4.61
C GLN A 224 -5.37 -3.43 3.29
N ASN A 225 -5.92 -4.14 2.32
CA ASN A 225 -6.32 -3.57 1.03
C ASN A 225 -7.57 -2.66 1.18
N SER A 226 -7.37 -1.55 1.87
CA SER A 226 -8.36 -0.54 2.22
C SER A 226 -7.80 0.86 1.99
N ASP A 227 -8.65 1.82 1.61
CA ASP A 227 -8.28 3.24 1.53
C ASP A 227 -9.18 4.12 2.42
N VAL A 228 -9.86 3.49 3.39
CA VAL A 228 -10.75 4.19 4.33
C VAL A 228 -9.95 4.97 5.35
N THR A 229 -10.21 6.28 5.39
CA THR A 229 -9.55 7.20 6.31
C THR A 229 -10.56 8.16 6.88
N PHE A 230 -10.66 8.25 8.21
CA PHE A 230 -11.44 9.29 8.88
C PHE A 230 -10.49 10.36 9.42
N ARG A 231 -10.62 11.54 8.84
CA ARG A 231 -9.77 12.70 9.13
C ARG A 231 -10.35 13.51 10.27
N LEU A 232 -9.58 13.61 11.36
CA LEU A 232 -9.93 14.39 12.55
C LEU A 232 -9.53 15.86 12.42
N TYR A 233 -8.33 16.11 11.87
CA TYR A 233 -7.77 17.44 11.74
C TYR A 233 -6.77 17.47 10.58
N ASP A 234 -6.71 18.57 9.85
CA ASP A 234 -5.90 18.69 8.65
C ASP A 234 -4.92 19.86 8.67
N TRP A 235 -4.58 20.37 9.86
CA TRP A 235 -3.62 21.45 10.05
C TRP A 235 -3.98 22.73 9.26
N ASP A 236 -5.28 22.95 9.03
CA ASP A 236 -5.80 24.03 8.18
C ASP A 236 -5.26 24.08 6.76
N GLN A 237 -4.73 22.98 6.26
CA GLN A 237 -4.18 22.88 4.90
C GLN A 237 -5.27 23.13 3.85
N CYS A 238 -4.94 23.95 2.84
CA CYS A 238 -5.72 24.12 1.63
C CYS A 238 -4.99 23.46 0.46
N ASP A 239 -5.70 22.78 -0.40
CA ASP A 239 -5.14 22.25 -1.64
C ASP A 239 -4.85 23.43 -2.58
N PRO A 240 -3.58 23.69 -2.96
CA PRO A 240 -3.22 24.80 -3.84
C PRO A 240 -3.83 24.71 -5.25
N ARG A 241 -4.26 23.51 -5.69
CA ARG A 241 -4.91 23.30 -6.98
C ARG A 241 -6.35 23.78 -6.98
N THR A 242 -7.06 23.67 -5.86
CA THR A 242 -8.50 23.94 -5.76
C THR A 242 -8.82 25.10 -4.83
N GLY A 243 -7.87 25.50 -3.96
CA GLY A 243 -8.11 26.47 -2.89
C GLY A 243 -9.01 25.93 -1.77
N GLN A 244 -9.34 24.63 -1.77
CA GLN A 244 -10.29 24.04 -0.84
C GLN A 244 -9.56 23.28 0.27
N ARG A 245 -10.16 23.26 1.46
CA ARG A 245 -9.78 22.36 2.55
C ARG A 245 -10.38 20.98 2.33
N ARG A 246 -9.64 19.93 2.73
CA ARG A 246 -10.17 18.57 2.70
C ARG A 246 -11.26 18.40 3.77
N PRO A 247 -12.34 17.66 3.50
CA PRO A 247 -13.38 17.41 4.47
C PRO A 247 -12.85 16.61 5.68
N LEU A 248 -13.39 16.90 6.86
CA LEU A 248 -13.15 16.15 8.08
C LEU A 248 -14.30 15.17 8.30
N GLN A 249 -14.03 14.03 8.93
CA GLN A 249 -14.99 12.99 9.31
C GLN A 249 -14.91 12.75 10.82
N VAL A 250 -15.14 13.81 11.61
CA VAL A 250 -14.90 13.82 13.06
C VAL A 250 -15.75 12.77 13.78
N GLU A 251 -17.04 12.68 13.49
CA GLU A 251 -17.91 11.75 14.21
C GLU A 251 -17.64 10.29 13.85
N GLN A 252 -17.34 9.98 12.57
CA GLN A 252 -16.93 8.65 12.17
C GLN A 252 -15.59 8.28 12.81
N ALA A 253 -14.66 9.22 12.88
CA ALA A 253 -13.38 9.04 13.53
C ALA A 253 -13.56 8.74 15.03
N LEU A 254 -14.31 9.56 15.74
CA LEU A 254 -14.58 9.36 17.19
C LEU A 254 -15.26 8.01 17.46
N ALA A 255 -16.12 7.55 16.55
CA ALA A 255 -16.82 6.27 16.69
C ALA A 255 -15.90 5.04 16.56
N CYS A 256 -14.72 5.18 15.95
CA CYS A 256 -13.79 4.05 15.77
C CYS A 256 -12.47 4.18 16.53
N ILE A 257 -12.23 5.29 17.26
CA ILE A 257 -11.04 5.46 18.10
C ILE A 257 -11.08 4.49 19.29
N ASP A 258 -9.95 3.83 19.51
CA ASP A 258 -9.66 3.08 20.72
C ASP A 258 -8.98 4.02 21.74
N PHE A 259 -9.77 4.63 22.62
CA PHE A 259 -9.30 5.59 23.61
C PHE A 259 -8.44 4.94 24.72
N GLU A 260 -8.55 3.62 24.92
CA GLU A 260 -7.80 2.88 25.94
C GLU A 260 -6.38 2.50 25.46
N ARG A 261 -6.12 2.57 24.16
CA ARG A 261 -4.82 2.16 23.58
C ARG A 261 -3.65 3.01 24.04
N GLY A 262 -3.86 4.32 24.23
CA GLY A 262 -2.82 5.25 24.62
C GLY A 262 -1.76 5.47 23.53
N ALA A 263 -0.58 5.90 23.98
CA ALA A 263 0.56 6.19 23.11
C ALA A 263 1.19 4.90 22.53
N ILE A 264 1.58 4.97 21.25
CA ILE A 264 2.40 3.95 20.60
C ILE A 264 3.76 4.55 20.19
N GLY A 265 4.78 3.71 20.12
CA GLY A 265 6.12 4.07 19.70
C GLY A 265 6.70 3.06 18.72
N PRO A 266 8.02 3.15 18.44
CA PRO A 266 8.69 2.15 17.62
C PRO A 266 8.57 0.75 18.22
N VAL A 267 8.33 -0.23 17.34
CA VAL A 267 8.28 -1.65 17.69
C VAL A 267 9.67 -2.09 18.14
N THR A 268 9.76 -2.86 19.25
CA THR A 268 10.97 -3.57 19.61
C THR A 268 11.04 -4.87 18.80
N PRO A 269 12.04 -5.04 17.90
CA PRO A 269 12.16 -6.26 17.13
C PRO A 269 12.42 -7.49 18.01
N VAL A 270 11.78 -8.61 17.67
CA VAL A 270 12.09 -9.91 18.29
C VAL A 270 13.08 -10.64 17.39
N VAL A 271 14.32 -10.82 17.90
CA VAL A 271 15.36 -11.53 17.15
C VAL A 271 15.05 -13.03 17.16
N GLU A 272 14.80 -13.59 15.99
CA GLU A 272 14.53 -15.02 15.79
C GLU A 272 15.79 -15.79 15.40
N GLN A 273 16.74 -15.13 14.71
CA GLN A 273 17.99 -15.70 14.25
C GLN A 273 19.05 -14.62 14.13
N THR A 274 20.29 -14.93 14.53
CA THR A 274 21.44 -14.01 14.44
C THR A 274 22.46 -14.42 13.37
N GLN A 275 22.61 -15.72 13.09
CA GLN A 275 23.60 -16.29 12.18
C GLN A 275 22.97 -17.39 11.31
N PRO A 276 23.34 -17.56 10.02
CA PRO A 276 24.25 -16.70 9.24
C PRO A 276 23.56 -15.40 8.73
N VAL A 277 22.29 -15.22 8.96
CA VAL A 277 21.48 -14.04 8.65
C VAL A 277 20.76 -13.56 9.90
N LEU A 278 20.67 -12.26 10.08
CA LEU A 278 19.85 -11.69 11.13
C LEU A 278 18.37 -11.68 10.67
N ARG A 279 17.51 -12.38 11.42
CA ARG A 279 16.04 -12.35 11.22
C ARG A 279 15.38 -11.75 12.45
N GLU A 280 14.58 -10.74 12.22
CA GLU A 280 13.88 -9.98 13.26
C GLU A 280 12.39 -9.94 12.94
N LYS A 281 11.57 -10.53 13.78
CA LYS A 281 10.12 -10.37 13.71
C LYS A 281 9.75 -8.98 14.21
N LEU A 282 9.07 -8.22 13.35
CA LEU A 282 8.68 -6.82 13.61
C LEU A 282 7.21 -6.72 13.97
N VAL A 283 6.34 -7.36 13.17
CA VAL A 283 4.88 -7.36 13.37
C VAL A 283 4.35 -8.76 13.11
N GLN A 284 3.42 -9.18 13.95
CA GLN A 284 2.57 -10.36 13.71
C GLN A 284 1.16 -10.04 14.16
N CYS A 285 0.21 -10.04 13.23
CA CYS A 285 -1.21 -9.83 13.53
C CYS A 285 -2.08 -10.71 12.63
N ASP A 286 -3.39 -10.59 12.80
CA ASP A 286 -4.39 -11.33 12.02
C ASP A 286 -4.55 -10.80 10.57
N LYS A 287 -3.83 -9.75 10.17
CA LYS A 287 -3.88 -9.16 8.83
C LYS A 287 -2.60 -9.44 8.05
N PHE A 288 -1.44 -9.39 8.68
CA PHE A 288 -0.13 -9.67 8.06
C PHE A 288 0.95 -9.95 9.11
N GLY A 289 2.03 -10.58 8.64
CA GLY A 289 3.30 -10.67 9.34
C GLY A 289 4.38 -9.85 8.62
N MET A 290 5.36 -9.35 9.38
CA MET A 290 6.50 -8.62 8.87
C MET A 290 7.78 -9.07 9.57
N THR A 291 8.73 -9.61 8.81
CA THR A 291 10.06 -10.01 9.27
C THR A 291 11.11 -9.21 8.51
N ARG A 292 12.07 -8.61 9.21
CA ARG A 292 13.25 -8.01 8.61
C ARG A 292 14.37 -9.03 8.55
N ILE A 293 15.02 -9.11 7.38
CA ILE A 293 16.16 -9.99 7.13
C ILE A 293 17.34 -9.11 6.72
N THR A 294 18.42 -9.16 7.49
CA THR A 294 19.68 -8.47 7.16
C THR A 294 20.77 -9.50 6.92
N ALA A 295 21.39 -9.44 5.74
CA ALA A 295 22.36 -10.44 5.30
C ALA A 295 23.42 -9.85 4.38
N GLN A 296 24.59 -10.50 4.35
CA GLN A 296 25.66 -10.28 3.36
C GLN A 296 26.04 -11.57 2.61
N PHE A 297 25.44 -12.69 2.98
CA PHE A 297 25.61 -14.00 2.34
C PHE A 297 24.27 -14.46 1.75
N PRO A 298 24.27 -15.42 0.81
CA PRO A 298 23.02 -15.97 0.28
C PRO A 298 22.09 -16.52 1.36
N PHE A 299 20.79 -16.27 1.21
CA PHE A 299 19.75 -16.70 2.14
C PHE A 299 18.46 -17.04 1.40
N ILE A 300 17.57 -17.75 2.06
CA ILE A 300 16.29 -18.17 1.51
C ILE A 300 15.19 -17.19 1.93
N VAL A 301 14.34 -16.87 0.99
CA VAL A 301 13.09 -16.10 1.13
C VAL A 301 11.95 -16.85 0.44
N GLY A 302 10.71 -16.46 0.72
CA GLY A 302 9.53 -17.17 0.19
C GLY A 302 9.08 -18.29 1.13
N ALA A 303 8.01 -19.00 0.75
CA ALA A 303 7.47 -20.11 1.53
C ALA A 303 6.71 -21.09 0.63
N THR A 304 6.79 -22.37 0.96
CA THR A 304 6.11 -23.44 0.20
C THR A 304 4.60 -23.26 0.20
N ALA A 305 4.02 -23.09 -0.99
CA ALA A 305 2.58 -22.96 -1.23
C ALA A 305 1.91 -21.75 -0.52
N LEU A 306 2.67 -20.72 -0.21
CA LEU A 306 2.19 -19.46 0.39
C LEU A 306 2.83 -18.26 -0.30
N PRO A 307 2.08 -17.19 -0.59
CA PRO A 307 2.66 -15.98 -1.16
C PRO A 307 3.50 -15.25 -0.12
N ARG A 308 4.51 -14.52 -0.61
CA ARG A 308 5.31 -13.56 0.18
C ARG A 308 5.49 -12.29 -0.62
N VAL A 309 5.68 -11.17 0.07
CA VAL A 309 6.13 -9.93 -0.57
C VAL A 309 7.47 -9.54 0.03
N LEU A 310 8.43 -9.26 -0.85
CA LEU A 310 9.74 -8.77 -0.46
C LEU A 310 9.83 -7.29 -0.72
N VAL A 311 10.37 -6.53 0.25
CA VAL A 311 10.62 -5.10 0.12
C VAL A 311 12.07 -4.83 0.48
N CYS A 312 12.85 -4.27 -0.43
CA CYS A 312 14.23 -3.93 -0.17
C CYS A 312 14.33 -2.57 0.53
N LEU A 313 14.76 -2.57 1.79
CA LEU A 313 14.96 -1.36 2.59
C LEU A 313 16.31 -0.70 2.33
N ALA A 314 17.36 -1.53 2.13
CA ALA A 314 18.72 -1.05 1.91
C ALA A 314 19.56 -2.09 1.15
N GLY A 315 20.58 -1.61 0.43
CA GLY A 315 21.45 -2.45 -0.36
C GLY A 315 20.81 -2.90 -1.67
N ASN A 316 21.39 -3.92 -2.29
CA ASN A 316 20.93 -4.51 -3.54
C ASN A 316 21.31 -6.00 -3.60
N GLY A 317 20.69 -6.72 -4.52
CA GLY A 317 20.92 -8.15 -4.70
C GLY A 317 20.13 -8.72 -5.86
N GLN A 318 20.13 -10.03 -5.93
CA GLN A 318 19.39 -10.80 -6.94
C GLN A 318 18.60 -11.92 -6.27
N LEU A 319 17.35 -12.08 -6.68
CA LEU A 319 16.54 -13.24 -6.34
C LEU A 319 16.64 -14.24 -7.51
N GLU A 320 16.98 -15.49 -7.21
CA GLU A 320 17.07 -16.57 -8.19
C GLU A 320 15.81 -17.43 -8.13
N HIS A 321 15.14 -17.61 -9.27
CA HIS A 321 14.00 -18.49 -9.43
C HIS A 321 13.96 -19.10 -10.83
N ALA A 322 13.80 -20.43 -10.92
CA ALA A 322 13.68 -21.17 -12.18
C ALA A 322 14.79 -20.81 -13.20
N GLY A 323 16.04 -20.69 -12.75
CA GLY A 323 17.21 -20.35 -13.57
C GLY A 323 17.26 -18.89 -14.06
N ARG A 324 16.39 -18.02 -13.55
CA ARG A 324 16.38 -16.58 -13.86
C ARG A 324 16.72 -15.76 -12.62
N ASN A 325 17.39 -14.63 -12.85
CA ASN A 325 17.75 -13.67 -11.83
C ASN A 325 16.85 -12.43 -11.91
N TYR A 326 16.30 -12.05 -10.76
CA TYR A 326 15.48 -10.86 -10.57
C TYR A 326 16.26 -9.86 -9.70
N ALA A 327 16.93 -8.90 -10.33
CA ALA A 327 17.70 -7.89 -9.61
C ALA A 327 16.77 -7.00 -8.79
N PHE A 328 17.18 -6.63 -7.58
CA PHE A 328 16.45 -5.69 -6.73
C PHE A 328 17.43 -4.76 -5.99
N GLY A 329 16.96 -3.59 -5.63
CA GLY A 329 17.69 -2.61 -4.84
C GLY A 329 16.75 -1.84 -3.92
N LYS A 330 17.26 -0.88 -3.16
CA LYS A 330 16.46 -0.04 -2.23
C LYS A 330 15.19 0.46 -2.92
N GLY A 331 14.05 0.29 -2.26
CA GLY A 331 12.72 0.66 -2.78
C GLY A 331 12.05 -0.38 -3.68
N ALA A 332 12.74 -1.47 -4.07
CA ALA A 332 12.12 -2.52 -4.87
C ALA A 332 11.11 -3.34 -4.05
N VAL A 333 9.97 -3.65 -4.68
CA VAL A 333 8.93 -4.55 -4.15
C VAL A 333 8.74 -5.69 -5.13
N LEU A 334 8.76 -6.93 -4.63
CA LEU A 334 8.56 -8.16 -5.39
C LEU A 334 7.46 -8.98 -4.72
N LEU A 335 6.39 -9.29 -5.44
CA LEU A 335 5.44 -10.30 -5.02
C LEU A 335 5.96 -11.68 -5.47
N LEU A 336 6.10 -12.59 -4.52
CA LEU A 336 6.37 -14.02 -4.74
C LEU A 336 5.03 -14.76 -4.67
N PRO A 337 4.40 -15.11 -5.81
CA PRO A 337 3.23 -15.97 -5.83
C PRO A 337 3.49 -17.30 -5.10
N ALA A 338 2.46 -17.90 -4.57
CA ALA A 338 2.57 -19.14 -3.80
C ALA A 338 3.22 -20.30 -4.60
N VAL A 339 3.04 -20.34 -5.92
CA VAL A 339 3.65 -21.33 -6.82
C VAL A 339 5.15 -21.13 -6.96
N VAL A 340 5.67 -19.94 -6.71
CA VAL A 340 7.12 -19.63 -6.76
C VAL A 340 7.87 -20.32 -5.63
N GLY A 341 7.23 -20.43 -4.45
CA GLY A 341 7.83 -21.10 -3.30
C GLY A 341 9.06 -20.38 -2.75
N GLU A 342 10.02 -21.18 -2.27
CA GLU A 342 11.27 -20.66 -1.73
C GLU A 342 12.25 -20.28 -2.85
N CYS A 343 12.95 -19.17 -2.66
CA CYS A 343 13.92 -18.61 -3.59
C CYS A 343 15.23 -18.29 -2.89
N SER A 344 16.35 -18.46 -3.60
CA SER A 344 17.65 -17.98 -3.15
C SER A 344 17.79 -16.50 -3.40
N CYS A 345 18.06 -15.73 -2.34
CA CYS A 345 18.41 -14.32 -2.41
C CYS A 345 19.94 -14.18 -2.29
N ARG A 346 20.60 -13.53 -3.25
CA ARG A 346 22.05 -13.31 -3.30
C ARG A 346 22.34 -11.81 -3.13
N PRO A 347 22.79 -11.37 -1.97
CA PRO A 347 23.16 -9.99 -1.72
C PRO A 347 24.41 -9.58 -2.52
N GLN A 348 24.49 -8.29 -2.86
CA GLN A 348 25.69 -7.62 -3.33
C GLN A 348 26.17 -6.67 -2.22
N GLY A 349 26.92 -7.17 -1.25
CA GLY A 349 27.23 -6.50 -0.01
C GLY A 349 26.13 -6.74 1.05
N VAL A 350 25.99 -5.82 2.01
CA VAL A 350 24.93 -5.93 3.02
C VAL A 350 23.59 -5.50 2.43
N VAL A 351 22.58 -6.33 2.60
CA VAL A 351 21.19 -6.04 2.21
C VAL A 351 20.28 -6.14 3.43
N SER A 352 19.26 -5.28 3.47
CA SER A 352 18.15 -5.38 4.40
C SER A 352 16.85 -5.47 3.62
N VAL A 353 16.08 -6.53 3.80
CA VAL A 353 14.78 -6.75 3.17
C VAL A 353 13.70 -7.01 4.21
N LEU A 354 12.47 -6.60 3.92
CA LEU A 354 11.29 -7.10 4.62
C LEU A 354 10.75 -8.29 3.84
N GLU A 355 10.35 -9.31 4.56
CA GLU A 355 9.50 -10.38 4.08
C GLU A 355 8.13 -10.24 4.74
N LEU A 356 7.10 -9.97 3.93
CA LEU A 356 5.72 -9.85 4.38
C LEU A 356 4.99 -11.15 4.11
N SER A 357 4.23 -11.61 5.10
CA SER A 357 3.37 -12.78 5.00
C SER A 357 1.90 -12.41 5.15
N LEU A 358 1.03 -13.16 4.49
CA LEU A 358 -0.39 -13.19 4.80
C LEU A 358 -0.64 -14.12 5.98
N PRO A 359 -1.68 -13.87 6.79
CA PRO A 359 -1.97 -14.71 7.94
C PRO A 359 -2.38 -16.11 7.49
N GLU A 360 -1.68 -17.09 8.01
CA GLU A 360 -2.04 -18.48 7.90
C GLU A 360 -3.23 -18.77 8.82
N VAL A 361 -4.09 -19.73 8.44
CA VAL A 361 -5.15 -20.19 9.33
C VAL A 361 -4.50 -20.99 10.43
N SER A 362 -4.69 -20.58 11.69
CA SER A 362 -4.46 -21.46 12.84
C SER A 362 -5.52 -22.54 12.88
#